data_38e24afa4aa72feff0a4028a78879310
#
_entry.id   38e24afa4aa72feff0a4028a78879310
#
_cell.length_a   1.000
_cell.length_b   1.000
_cell.length_c   1.000
_cell.angle_alpha   90.00
_cell.angle_beta   90.00
_cell.angle_gamma   90.00
#
_symmetry.space_group_name_H-M   'P 1'
#
loop_
_entity.id
_entity.type
_entity.pdbx_description
1 polymer ?
#
loop_
_entity_poly.entity_id
_entity_poly.type
_entity_poly.pdbx_seq_one_letter_code
_entity_poly.pdbx_strand_id
1 'polypeptide(L)'
;MSLQLDSVKNRQKSWKSYILTIIAILMILGGVYLLVLIGTPLILSQNINPKDNHTTQLITKTENKITENRLYIPKIDINLPYSTGGAETMEHGAWWRKPENGNPKDGGNFVLSAHRFIMGLTPQQTLRKSPFYNIDKLTVGDEIIIDYNGVRYNYVIIEKQSVKPDAVEIEQRTDQPQLTLYSCTLGGANDGRDVIIAKLKK
;
A
#
# COMPACT_ATOMS: atom_id res chain seq x y z
N MET A 1 71.37 -24.45 31.95
CA MET A 1 70.28 -24.71 31.03
C MET A 1 69.02 -24.08 31.63
N SER A 2 68.77 -22.78 31.31
CA SER A 2 67.76 -21.97 31.94
C SER A 2 66.52 -21.98 30.96
N LEU A 3 65.46 -22.60 31.42
CA LEU A 3 64.12 -22.54 30.70
C LEU A 3 63.55 -21.15 30.96
N GLN A 4 63.50 -20.33 29.92
CA GLN A 4 62.65 -19.12 29.87
C GLN A 4 61.17 -19.54 29.67
N LEU A 5 60.38 -19.31 30.71
CA LEU A 5 58.94 -19.38 30.65
C LEU A 5 58.43 -18.11 29.93
N ASP A 6 58.04 -18.27 28.70
CA ASP A 6 57.32 -17.22 27.96
C ASP A 6 56.00 -16.91 28.67
N SER A 7 55.90 -15.74 29.25
CA SER A 7 54.67 -15.19 29.84
C SER A 7 53.64 -14.94 28.74
N VAL A 8 52.62 -15.77 28.67
CA VAL A 8 51.44 -15.54 27.89
C VAL A 8 50.77 -14.23 28.37
N LYS A 9 51.00 -13.17 27.64
CA LYS A 9 50.42 -11.86 27.90
C LYS A 9 48.90 -11.94 27.73
N ASN A 10 48.22 -12.17 28.84
CA ASN A 10 46.75 -12.17 28.88
C ASN A 10 46.25 -10.77 28.50
N ARG A 11 45.82 -10.62 27.24
CA ARG A 11 45.35 -9.36 26.69
C ARG A 11 43.97 -9.06 27.27
N GLN A 12 43.94 -8.39 28.44
CA GLN A 12 42.68 -7.90 29.00
C GLN A 12 41.98 -7.04 27.97
N LYS A 13 40.87 -7.58 27.43
CA LYS A 13 39.99 -6.87 26.50
C LYS A 13 39.47 -5.64 27.25
N SER A 14 39.85 -4.43 26.84
CA SER A 14 39.50 -3.22 27.57
C SER A 14 37.96 -3.05 27.53
N TRP A 15 37.34 -2.53 28.57
CA TRP A 15 35.92 -2.18 28.68
C TRP A 15 35.43 -1.41 27.43
N LYS A 16 36.24 -0.51 26.89
CA LYS A 16 35.98 0.23 25.66
C LYS A 16 35.70 -0.69 24.47
N SER A 17 36.42 -1.83 24.35
CA SER A 17 36.16 -2.81 23.28
C SER A 17 34.81 -3.49 23.43
N TYR A 18 34.34 -3.78 24.62
CA TYR A 18 33.02 -4.35 24.85
C TYR A 18 31.89 -3.35 24.50
N ILE A 19 32.04 -2.08 24.91
CA ILE A 19 31.11 -1.01 24.58
C ILE A 19 31.00 -0.84 23.04
N LEU A 20 32.13 -0.78 22.34
CA LEU A 20 32.14 -0.66 20.89
C LEU A 20 31.46 -1.87 20.20
N THR A 21 31.70 -3.08 20.73
CA THR A 21 31.05 -4.28 20.21
C THR A 21 29.52 -4.23 20.41
N ILE A 22 29.05 -3.81 21.58
CA ILE A 22 27.63 -3.67 21.87
C ILE A 22 26.97 -2.62 20.92
N ILE A 23 27.64 -1.47 20.76
CA ILE A 23 27.15 -0.43 19.84
C ILE A 23 27.05 -0.97 18.39
N ALA A 24 28.07 -1.68 17.94
CA ALA A 24 28.07 -2.29 16.60
C ALA A 24 26.90 -3.30 16.42
N ILE A 25 26.66 -4.14 17.42
CA ILE A 25 25.54 -5.09 17.41
C ILE A 25 24.20 -4.35 17.36
N LEU A 26 24.02 -3.31 18.18
CA LEU A 26 22.79 -2.51 18.18
C LEU A 26 22.56 -1.82 16.84
N MET A 27 23.62 -1.30 16.20
CA MET A 27 23.51 -0.70 14.87
C MET A 27 23.12 -1.73 13.79
N ILE A 28 23.70 -2.95 13.86
CA ILE A 28 23.33 -4.02 12.93
C ILE A 28 21.87 -4.44 13.14
N LEU A 29 21.43 -4.65 14.38
CA LEU A 29 20.04 -4.99 14.68
C LEU A 29 19.06 -3.89 14.21
N GLY A 30 19.41 -2.62 14.44
CA GLY A 30 18.64 -1.49 13.95
C GLY A 30 18.57 -1.44 12.43
N GLY A 31 19.68 -1.68 11.75
CA GLY A 31 19.73 -1.76 10.28
C GLY A 31 18.87 -2.90 9.71
N VAL A 32 18.98 -4.09 10.29
CA VAL A 32 18.13 -5.25 9.90
C VAL A 32 16.66 -4.94 10.13
N TYR A 33 16.32 -4.31 11.27
CA TYR A 33 14.94 -3.92 11.56
C TYR A 33 14.38 -2.95 10.50
N LEU A 34 15.14 -1.93 10.12
CA LEU A 34 14.74 -1.00 9.06
C LEU A 34 14.56 -1.70 7.71
N LEU A 35 15.44 -2.63 7.35
CA LEU A 35 15.30 -3.43 6.13
C LEU A 35 14.02 -4.27 6.14
N VAL A 36 13.64 -4.83 7.29
CA VAL A 36 12.37 -5.56 7.43
C VAL A 36 11.17 -4.62 7.27
N LEU A 37 11.20 -3.43 7.88
CA LEU A 37 10.11 -2.44 7.76
C LEU A 37 9.86 -2.04 6.30
N ILE A 38 10.92 -1.77 5.55
CA ILE A 38 10.82 -1.31 4.15
C ILE A 38 10.54 -2.49 3.21
N GLY A 39 11.15 -3.65 3.46
CA GLY A 39 11.08 -4.81 2.57
C GLY A 39 9.78 -5.61 2.68
N THR A 40 9.05 -5.51 3.80
CA THR A 40 7.84 -6.32 4.02
C THR A 40 6.79 -6.14 2.93
N PRO A 41 6.38 -4.93 2.50
CA PRO A 41 5.41 -4.76 1.42
C PRO A 41 5.87 -5.38 0.10
N LEU A 42 7.17 -5.30 -0.19
CA LEU A 42 7.74 -5.86 -1.41
C LEU A 42 7.70 -7.40 -1.43
N ILE A 43 8.10 -8.03 -0.33
CA ILE A 43 8.17 -9.50 -0.22
C ILE A 43 6.77 -10.11 -0.24
N LEU A 44 5.83 -9.57 0.53
CA LEU A 44 4.47 -10.10 0.59
C LEU A 44 3.73 -9.96 -0.74
N SER A 45 4.03 -8.91 -1.50
CA SER A 45 3.40 -8.70 -2.80
C SER A 45 3.79 -9.69 -3.89
N GLN A 46 4.88 -10.45 -3.70
CA GLN A 46 5.32 -11.45 -4.69
C GLN A 46 4.51 -12.74 -4.64
N ASN A 47 3.82 -13.00 -3.53
CA ASN A 47 3.11 -14.27 -3.28
C ASN A 47 1.57 -14.14 -3.28
N ILE A 48 1.02 -13.03 -3.78
CA ILE A 48 -0.43 -12.84 -3.85
C ILE A 48 -1.01 -13.73 -4.96
N ASN A 49 -1.87 -14.68 -4.57
CA ASN A 49 -2.69 -15.45 -5.51
C ASN A 49 -4.06 -14.77 -5.65
N PRO A 50 -4.38 -14.15 -6.79
CA PRO A 50 -5.64 -13.42 -6.96
C PRO A 50 -6.90 -14.27 -6.84
N LYS A 51 -6.80 -15.58 -7.05
CA LYS A 51 -7.94 -16.51 -7.02
C LYS A 51 -8.26 -17.03 -5.61
N ASP A 52 -7.29 -16.98 -4.71
CA ASP A 52 -7.43 -17.56 -3.36
C ASP A 52 -6.68 -16.71 -2.33
N ASN A 53 -6.89 -15.40 -2.36
CA ASN A 53 -6.39 -14.50 -1.33
C ASN A 53 -7.50 -14.10 -0.35
N HIS A 54 -7.11 -13.40 0.70
CA HIS A 54 -8.03 -12.95 1.75
C HIS A 54 -9.16 -12.07 1.19
N THR A 55 -8.86 -11.19 0.25
CA THR A 55 -9.83 -10.31 -0.40
C THR A 55 -10.89 -11.11 -1.18
N THR A 56 -10.49 -12.12 -1.96
CA THR A 56 -11.41 -12.97 -2.71
C THR A 56 -12.35 -13.75 -1.79
N GLN A 57 -11.84 -14.29 -0.68
CA GLN A 57 -12.66 -14.98 0.32
C GLN A 57 -13.67 -14.03 0.99
N LEU A 58 -13.30 -12.79 1.27
CA LEU A 58 -14.20 -11.79 1.82
C LEU A 58 -15.29 -11.37 0.84
N ILE A 59 -14.97 -11.18 -0.42
CA ILE A 59 -15.95 -10.85 -1.47
C ILE A 59 -17.04 -11.91 -1.51
N THR A 60 -16.68 -13.19 -1.51
CA THR A 60 -17.63 -14.31 -1.53
C THR A 60 -18.50 -14.35 -0.27
N LYS A 61 -17.94 -14.06 0.90
CA LYS A 61 -18.68 -14.01 2.16
C LYS A 61 -19.67 -12.85 2.26
N THR A 62 -19.29 -11.68 1.69
CA THR A 62 -20.09 -10.45 1.79
C THR A 62 -21.09 -10.28 0.65
N GLU A 63 -21.12 -11.19 -0.31
CA GLU A 63 -22.01 -11.11 -1.48
C GLU A 63 -23.50 -10.99 -1.09
N ASN A 64 -23.89 -11.58 0.04
CA ASN A 64 -25.27 -11.59 0.54
C ASN A 64 -25.59 -10.45 1.52
N LYS A 65 -24.64 -9.67 1.98
CA LYS A 65 -24.87 -8.58 2.94
C LYS A 65 -23.78 -7.51 2.88
N ILE A 66 -24.00 -6.53 2.03
CA ILE A 66 -23.14 -5.35 1.91
C ILE A 66 -23.57 -4.33 2.96
N THR A 67 -22.73 -4.08 3.96
CA THR A 67 -23.04 -3.18 5.08
C THR A 67 -22.21 -1.91 5.09
N GLU A 68 -21.09 -1.88 4.33
CA GLU A 68 -20.13 -0.80 4.31
C GLU A 68 -19.70 -0.45 2.88
N ASN A 69 -19.32 0.79 2.68
CA ASN A 69 -18.66 1.22 1.46
C ASN A 69 -17.21 0.73 1.44
N ARG A 70 -16.88 -0.15 0.48
CA ARG A 70 -15.56 -0.80 0.42
C ARG A 70 -15.04 -0.93 -1.00
N LEU A 71 -13.72 -0.83 -1.10
CA LEU A 71 -12.93 -1.09 -2.30
C LEU A 71 -12.22 -2.45 -2.16
N TYR A 72 -12.39 -3.32 -3.16
CA TYR A 72 -11.67 -4.58 -3.25
C TYR A 72 -10.89 -4.65 -4.57
N ILE A 73 -9.63 -5.07 -4.51
CA ILE A 73 -8.79 -5.33 -5.68
C ILE A 73 -8.07 -6.67 -5.46
N PRO A 74 -8.67 -7.79 -5.92
CA PRO A 74 -8.14 -9.13 -5.63
C PRO A 74 -6.70 -9.34 -6.08
N LYS A 75 -6.30 -8.78 -7.21
CA LYS A 75 -4.95 -8.97 -7.77
C LYS A 75 -3.84 -8.51 -6.84
N ILE A 76 -4.08 -7.50 -6.01
CA ILE A 76 -3.10 -6.95 -5.07
C ILE A 76 -3.55 -7.05 -3.61
N ASP A 77 -4.53 -7.92 -3.35
CA ASP A 77 -5.11 -8.24 -2.03
C ASP A 77 -5.58 -7.00 -1.25
N ILE A 78 -6.26 -6.07 -1.93
CA ILE A 78 -6.82 -4.87 -1.33
C ILE A 78 -8.26 -5.10 -0.88
N ASN A 79 -8.52 -4.74 0.37
CA ASN A 79 -9.83 -4.65 1.00
C ASN A 79 -9.84 -3.43 1.93
N LEU A 80 -10.34 -2.30 1.45
CA LEU A 80 -10.32 -1.03 2.14
C LEU A 80 -11.71 -0.44 2.29
N PRO A 81 -12.09 0.08 3.47
CA PRO A 81 -13.18 1.05 3.55
C PRO A 81 -12.79 2.33 2.79
N TYR A 82 -13.78 3.05 2.33
CA TYR A 82 -13.56 4.39 1.80
C TYR A 82 -14.63 5.36 2.29
N SER A 83 -14.27 6.62 2.42
CA SER A 83 -15.17 7.68 2.87
C SER A 83 -14.78 9.04 2.29
N THR A 84 -15.72 9.98 2.35
CA THR A 84 -15.48 11.40 2.09
C THR A 84 -14.78 12.06 3.27
N GLY A 85 -14.20 13.25 3.06
CA GLY A 85 -13.52 14.02 4.11
C GLY A 85 -12.27 14.71 3.57
N GLY A 86 -11.29 14.92 4.42
CA GLY A 86 -9.99 15.47 4.05
C GLY A 86 -8.93 14.37 3.86
N ALA A 87 -7.67 14.79 3.73
CA ALA A 87 -6.54 13.88 3.50
C ALA A 87 -6.31 12.88 4.66
N GLU A 88 -6.74 13.22 5.88
CA GLU A 88 -6.71 12.36 7.06
C GLU A 88 -7.50 11.05 6.89
N THR A 89 -8.47 11.03 5.97
CA THR A 89 -9.23 9.82 5.62
C THR A 89 -8.32 8.68 5.17
N MET A 90 -7.19 8.99 4.53
CA MET A 90 -6.24 7.98 4.05
C MET A 90 -5.51 7.23 5.18
N GLU A 91 -5.57 7.71 6.43
CA GLU A 91 -5.03 6.97 7.59
C GLU A 91 -5.89 5.74 7.95
N HIS A 92 -7.15 5.70 7.50
CA HIS A 92 -8.13 4.67 7.85
C HIS A 92 -8.67 3.87 6.66
N GLY A 93 -8.36 4.29 5.42
CA GLY A 93 -8.85 3.64 4.21
C GLY A 93 -8.51 4.40 2.94
N ALA A 94 -9.38 4.33 1.93
CA ALA A 94 -9.26 5.17 0.75
C ALA A 94 -10.08 6.46 0.93
N TRP A 95 -9.55 7.55 0.45
CA TRP A 95 -10.21 8.84 0.44
C TRP A 95 -11.03 8.99 -0.85
N TRP A 96 -12.34 9.14 -0.72
CA TRP A 96 -13.22 9.51 -1.83
C TRP A 96 -13.04 11.01 -2.12
N ARG A 97 -12.28 11.26 -3.17
CA ARG A 97 -11.99 12.61 -3.68
C ARG A 97 -13.16 13.10 -4.53
N LYS A 98 -13.48 14.38 -4.40
CA LYS A 98 -14.45 15.04 -5.29
C LYS A 98 -15.78 14.27 -5.44
N PRO A 99 -16.54 13.99 -4.36
CA PRO A 99 -17.79 13.25 -4.44
C PRO A 99 -18.83 13.90 -5.37
N GLU A 100 -18.71 15.21 -5.62
CA GLU A 100 -19.50 15.96 -6.57
C GLU A 100 -19.25 15.57 -8.04
N ASN A 101 -18.09 14.96 -8.34
CA ASN A 101 -17.71 14.59 -9.71
C ASN A 101 -18.20 13.21 -10.14
N GLY A 102 -18.65 12.37 -9.22
CA GLY A 102 -19.26 11.09 -9.57
C GLY A 102 -19.27 10.07 -8.45
N ASN A 103 -20.10 9.06 -8.64
CA ASN A 103 -20.23 7.89 -7.77
C ASN A 103 -20.66 6.67 -8.59
N PRO A 104 -20.58 5.44 -8.02
CA PRO A 104 -20.90 4.22 -8.75
C PRO A 104 -22.33 4.15 -9.29
N LYS A 105 -23.31 4.81 -8.64
CA LYS A 105 -24.72 4.77 -9.00
C LYS A 105 -25.07 5.78 -10.09
N ASP A 106 -24.63 7.03 -9.93
CA ASP A 106 -25.08 8.16 -10.77
C ASP A 106 -24.09 8.46 -11.91
N GLY A 107 -22.97 7.72 -11.97
CA GLY A 107 -21.94 7.91 -12.98
C GLY A 107 -21.03 9.11 -12.71
N GLY A 108 -20.38 9.63 -13.75
CA GLY A 108 -19.29 10.59 -13.64
C GLY A 108 -17.99 9.91 -13.26
N ASN A 109 -17.05 10.64 -12.66
CA ASN A 109 -15.76 10.13 -12.22
C ASN A 109 -15.76 9.86 -10.73
N PHE A 110 -15.82 8.61 -10.34
CA PHE A 110 -15.69 8.17 -8.96
C PHE A 110 -14.21 8.04 -8.61
N VAL A 111 -13.68 8.95 -7.80
CA VAL A 111 -12.24 9.08 -7.55
C VAL A 111 -11.88 8.62 -6.15
N LEU A 112 -11.01 7.61 -6.04
CA LEU A 112 -10.47 7.13 -4.78
C LEU A 112 -8.94 7.27 -4.75
N SER A 113 -8.42 7.80 -3.65
CA SER A 113 -6.97 7.92 -3.40
C SER A 113 -6.58 7.23 -2.11
N ALA A 114 -5.39 6.64 -2.07
CA ALA A 114 -4.81 6.09 -0.84
C ALA A 114 -3.28 6.20 -0.87
N HIS A 115 -2.65 6.00 0.28
CA HIS A 115 -1.21 6.09 0.40
C HIS A 115 -0.48 4.99 -0.40
N ARG A 116 0.59 5.39 -1.10
CA ARG A 116 1.52 4.48 -1.76
C ARG A 116 2.43 3.79 -0.78
N PHE A 117 3.14 4.57 0.02
CA PHE A 117 4.06 4.09 1.03
C PHE A 117 4.16 5.07 2.20
N ILE A 118 3.82 4.58 3.38
CA ILE A 118 4.02 5.27 4.65
C ILE A 118 4.68 4.27 5.60
N MET A 119 5.88 4.59 6.04
CA MET A 119 6.59 3.77 7.02
C MET A 119 5.90 3.84 8.39
N GLY A 120 5.53 2.69 8.93
CA GLY A 120 5.04 2.55 10.30
C GLY A 120 6.14 2.19 11.28
N LEU A 121 5.78 2.05 12.55
CA LEU A 121 6.69 1.55 13.58
C LEU A 121 6.88 0.03 13.52
N THR A 122 5.96 -0.70 12.89
CA THR A 122 6.04 -2.15 12.68
C THR A 122 5.76 -2.50 11.23
N PRO A 123 6.19 -3.69 10.74
CA PRO A 123 5.88 -4.16 9.40
C PRO A 123 4.36 -4.17 9.11
N GLN A 124 3.54 -4.58 10.07
CA GLN A 124 2.08 -4.61 9.95
C GLN A 124 1.50 -3.19 9.84
N GLN A 125 2.05 -2.22 10.58
CA GLN A 125 1.63 -0.82 10.44
C GLN A 125 2.04 -0.25 9.09
N THR A 126 3.23 -0.57 8.58
CA THR A 126 3.69 -0.16 7.26
C THR A 126 2.75 -0.67 6.17
N LEU A 127 2.37 -1.95 6.21
CA LEU A 127 1.40 -2.54 5.28
C LEU A 127 0.06 -1.84 5.33
N ARG A 128 -0.50 -1.66 6.53
CA ARG A 128 -1.81 -1.03 6.73
C ARG A 128 -1.84 0.42 6.26
N LYS A 129 -0.74 1.17 6.46
CA LYS A 129 -0.60 2.57 6.04
C LYS A 129 -0.23 2.72 4.55
N SER A 130 0.08 1.64 3.85
CA SER A 130 0.52 1.64 2.46
C SER A 130 -0.37 0.77 1.57
N PRO A 131 -1.70 0.98 1.58
CA PRO A 131 -2.61 0.07 0.89
C PRO A 131 -2.38 0.03 -0.63
N PHE A 132 -2.01 1.14 -1.26
CA PHE A 132 -1.73 1.18 -2.69
C PHE A 132 -0.25 0.94 -3.04
N TYR A 133 0.52 0.27 -2.15
CA TYR A 133 1.92 -0.05 -2.42
C TYR A 133 2.15 -0.75 -3.78
N ASN A 134 1.24 -1.64 -4.14
CA ASN A 134 1.31 -2.46 -5.35
C ASN A 134 0.40 -1.99 -6.50
N ILE A 135 -0.11 -0.76 -6.48
CA ILE A 135 -1.02 -0.24 -7.52
C ILE A 135 -0.38 -0.30 -8.92
N ASP A 136 0.95 -0.19 -9.00
CA ASP A 136 1.72 -0.30 -10.23
C ASP A 136 1.72 -1.71 -10.85
N LYS A 137 1.35 -2.75 -10.09
CA LYS A 137 1.21 -4.13 -10.58
C LYS A 137 -0.12 -4.39 -11.28
N LEU A 138 -1.06 -3.46 -11.16
CA LEU A 138 -2.33 -3.54 -11.88
C LEU A 138 -2.10 -3.34 -13.38
N THR A 139 -2.90 -4.04 -14.17
CA THR A 139 -2.84 -4.02 -15.63
C THR A 139 -4.25 -3.90 -16.22
N VAL A 140 -4.35 -3.45 -17.46
CA VAL A 140 -5.60 -3.46 -18.20
C VAL A 140 -6.23 -4.85 -18.21
N GLY A 141 -7.52 -4.93 -17.91
CA GLY A 141 -8.27 -6.18 -17.77
C GLY A 141 -8.43 -6.68 -16.34
N ASP A 142 -7.66 -6.16 -15.36
CA ASP A 142 -7.84 -6.53 -13.95
C ASP A 142 -9.17 -5.99 -13.40
N GLU A 143 -9.74 -6.70 -12.43
CA GLU A 143 -11.03 -6.37 -11.82
C GLU A 143 -10.84 -5.54 -10.55
N ILE A 144 -11.76 -4.58 -10.39
CA ILE A 144 -11.93 -3.78 -9.18
C ILE A 144 -13.40 -3.89 -8.77
N ILE A 145 -13.66 -4.11 -7.50
CA ILE A 145 -15.01 -4.26 -6.96
C ILE A 145 -15.25 -3.14 -5.94
N ILE A 146 -16.38 -2.50 -6.08
CA ILE A 146 -16.84 -1.41 -5.22
C ILE A 146 -18.17 -1.79 -4.59
N ASP A 147 -18.22 -1.84 -3.27
CA ASP A 147 -19.46 -1.88 -2.52
C ASP A 147 -19.85 -0.43 -2.16
N TYR A 148 -21.01 0.02 -2.64
CA TYR A 148 -21.51 1.37 -2.45
C TYR A 148 -22.99 1.35 -2.09
N ASN A 149 -23.35 1.88 -0.91
CA ASN A 149 -24.74 1.99 -0.45
C ASN A 149 -25.53 0.67 -0.57
N GLY A 150 -24.90 -0.45 -0.18
CA GLY A 150 -25.55 -1.77 -0.21
C GLY A 150 -25.57 -2.45 -1.56
N VAL A 151 -24.97 -1.87 -2.60
CA VAL A 151 -24.90 -2.42 -3.97
C VAL A 151 -23.45 -2.65 -4.36
N ARG A 152 -23.19 -3.78 -5.03
CA ARG A 152 -21.88 -4.13 -5.59
C ARG A 152 -21.76 -3.73 -7.04
N TYR A 153 -20.66 -3.05 -7.35
CA TYR A 153 -20.30 -2.59 -8.68
C TYR A 153 -18.98 -3.21 -9.11
N ASN A 154 -18.95 -3.87 -10.26
CA ASN A 154 -17.74 -4.49 -10.80
C ASN A 154 -17.17 -3.61 -11.91
N TYR A 155 -15.89 -3.27 -11.78
CA TYR A 155 -15.15 -2.47 -12.73
C TYR A 155 -14.04 -3.31 -13.36
N VAL A 156 -13.65 -2.94 -14.58
CA VAL A 156 -12.48 -3.49 -15.28
C VAL A 156 -11.54 -2.35 -15.64
N ILE A 157 -10.27 -2.52 -15.37
CA ILE A 157 -9.20 -1.54 -15.69
C ILE A 157 -9.10 -1.42 -17.21
N ILE A 158 -9.17 -0.19 -17.72
CA ILE A 158 -9.05 0.13 -19.14
C ILE A 158 -7.79 0.92 -19.47
N GLU A 159 -7.21 1.61 -18.47
CA GLU A 159 -6.03 2.43 -18.67
C GLU A 159 -5.21 2.52 -17.40
N LYS A 160 -3.91 2.65 -17.58
CA LYS A 160 -2.94 2.93 -16.53
C LYS A 160 -1.97 3.98 -17.03
N GLN A 161 -1.75 5.00 -16.22
CA GLN A 161 -0.83 6.08 -16.56
C GLN A 161 -0.10 6.60 -15.32
N SER A 162 1.02 7.28 -15.53
CA SER A 162 1.68 8.07 -14.50
C SER A 162 1.65 9.53 -14.92
N VAL A 163 1.23 10.40 -14.01
CA VAL A 163 1.06 11.83 -14.26
C VAL A 163 1.84 12.66 -13.25
N LYS A 164 1.98 13.96 -13.52
CA LYS A 164 2.59 14.90 -12.58
C LYS A 164 1.74 15.07 -11.32
N PRO A 165 2.34 15.53 -10.20
CA PRO A 165 1.62 15.71 -8.93
C PRO A 165 0.46 16.70 -8.99
N ASP A 166 0.52 17.66 -9.90
CA ASP A 166 -0.43 18.75 -10.12
C ASP A 166 -1.48 18.46 -11.22
N ALA A 167 -1.54 17.22 -11.73
CA ALA A 167 -2.50 16.78 -12.74
C ALA A 167 -3.92 16.68 -12.16
N VAL A 168 -4.60 17.80 -11.97
CA VAL A 168 -5.96 17.89 -11.39
C VAL A 168 -7.04 17.35 -12.32
N GLU A 169 -6.77 17.22 -13.62
CA GLU A 169 -7.67 16.69 -14.64
C GLU A 169 -8.11 15.24 -14.36
N ILE A 170 -7.28 14.45 -13.66
CA ILE A 170 -7.63 13.08 -13.27
C ILE A 170 -8.81 12.99 -12.32
N GLU A 171 -9.14 14.08 -11.64
CA GLU A 171 -10.26 14.16 -10.69
C GLU A 171 -11.52 14.80 -11.29
N GLN A 172 -11.45 15.32 -12.50
CA GLN A 172 -12.60 16.00 -13.13
C GLN A 172 -13.73 15.02 -13.44
N ARG A 173 -14.97 15.57 -13.46
CA ARG A 173 -16.14 14.80 -13.86
C ARG A 173 -16.01 14.34 -15.32
N THR A 174 -16.47 13.12 -15.59
CA THR A 174 -16.51 12.53 -16.93
C THR A 174 -17.96 12.34 -17.37
N ASP A 175 -18.22 12.34 -18.69
CA ASP A 175 -19.55 12.07 -19.25
C ASP A 175 -19.94 10.60 -19.10
N GLN A 176 -18.96 9.70 -19.15
CA GLN A 176 -19.18 8.26 -18.98
C GLN A 176 -18.83 7.83 -17.55
N PRO A 177 -19.55 6.85 -16.99
CA PRO A 177 -19.21 6.31 -15.67
C PRO A 177 -17.78 5.77 -15.63
N GLN A 178 -16.97 6.31 -14.74
CA GLN A 178 -15.56 5.99 -14.58
C GLN A 178 -15.20 5.84 -13.10
N LEU A 179 -14.31 4.92 -12.81
CA LEU A 179 -13.58 4.83 -11.54
C LEU A 179 -12.14 5.23 -11.80
N THR A 180 -11.65 6.18 -11.02
CA THR A 180 -10.24 6.58 -11.02
C THR A 180 -9.62 6.25 -9.66
N LEU A 181 -8.61 5.38 -9.63
CA LEU A 181 -7.78 5.13 -8.45
C LEU A 181 -6.43 5.80 -8.66
N TYR A 182 -5.89 6.43 -7.61
CA TYR A 182 -4.53 6.94 -7.70
C TYR A 182 -3.82 6.99 -6.35
N SER A 183 -2.49 6.97 -6.42
CA SER A 183 -1.59 7.22 -5.29
C SER A 183 -0.37 8.03 -5.74
N CYS A 184 0.44 8.49 -4.80
CA CYS A 184 1.79 8.95 -5.14
C CYS A 184 2.57 7.82 -5.82
N THR A 185 3.57 8.15 -6.63
CA THR A 185 4.60 7.19 -7.04
C THR A 185 5.50 6.82 -5.85
N LEU A 186 6.34 5.80 -6.01
CA LEU A 186 7.33 5.45 -4.96
C LEU A 186 8.38 6.55 -4.73
N GLY A 187 8.58 7.47 -5.69
CA GLY A 187 9.39 8.67 -5.52
C GLY A 187 8.77 9.72 -4.58
N GLY A 188 7.52 9.52 -4.16
CA GLY A 188 6.85 10.36 -3.16
C GLY A 188 5.91 11.41 -3.75
N ALA A 189 5.43 12.29 -2.85
CA ALA A 189 4.35 13.23 -3.18
C ALA A 189 4.72 14.26 -4.28
N ASN A 190 6.00 14.57 -4.42
CA ASN A 190 6.51 15.57 -5.38
C ASN A 190 6.96 14.95 -6.72
N ASP A 191 7.02 13.62 -6.82
CA ASP A 191 7.49 12.91 -8.02
C ASP A 191 6.37 12.70 -9.04
N GLY A 192 5.24 12.14 -8.63
CA GLY A 192 4.13 11.88 -9.55
C GLY A 192 2.95 11.16 -8.89
N ARG A 193 2.00 10.77 -9.76
CA ARG A 193 0.85 9.94 -9.39
C ARG A 193 0.77 8.75 -10.33
N ASP A 194 0.64 7.55 -9.75
CA ASP A 194 0.22 6.35 -10.48
C ASP A 194 -1.31 6.31 -10.49
N VAL A 195 -1.89 6.31 -11.69
CA VAL A 195 -3.33 6.43 -11.93
C VAL A 195 -3.85 5.20 -12.66
N ILE A 196 -4.92 4.65 -12.16
CA ILE A 196 -5.68 3.54 -12.75
C ILE A 196 -7.06 4.04 -13.12
N ILE A 197 -7.46 3.87 -14.37
CA ILE A 197 -8.78 4.20 -14.87
C ILE A 197 -9.53 2.89 -15.18
N ALA A 198 -10.73 2.76 -14.65
CA ALA A 198 -11.56 1.59 -14.84
C ALA A 198 -12.99 1.99 -15.21
N LYS A 199 -13.66 1.13 -16.00
CA LYS A 199 -15.06 1.28 -16.39
C LYS A 199 -15.92 0.21 -15.76
N LEU A 200 -17.20 0.52 -15.58
CA LEU A 200 -18.19 -0.43 -15.11
C LEU A 200 -18.27 -1.64 -16.05
N LYS A 201 -18.22 -2.83 -15.49
CA LYS A 201 -18.41 -4.08 -16.25
C LYS A 201 -19.89 -4.23 -16.54
N LYS A 202 -20.24 -4.38 -17.81
CA LYS A 202 -21.61 -4.63 -18.26
C LYS A 202 -22.05 -6.04 -17.92
#